data_792f2f4478ff2b6bb4740f415c107cab
#
_entry.id   792f2f4478ff2b6bb4740f415c107cab
#
_cell.length_a   1.000
_cell.length_b   1.000
_cell.length_c   1.000
_cell.angle_alpha   90.00
_cell.angle_beta   90.00
_cell.angle_gamma   90.00
#
_symmetry.space_group_name_H-M   'P 1'
#
loop_
_entity.id
_entity.type
_entity.pdbx_description
1 polymer ?
#
loop_
_entity_poly.entity_id
_entity_poly.type
_entity_poly.pdbx_seq_one_letter_code
_entity_poly.pdbx_strand_id
1 'polypeptide(L)'
;MNRALAFSGIKMGGIVLALAVLACASAARWGLGYRQAAALESEEAGNAAQEKRAEEPILPPTSPPALSAEGTALEQTSQGMRPAVPMLESFDGLGAGFQGPQGTGSFRNPSDNSLAVGPDHIVQTVNSRIAVYSKKGRKYDKSGTVLYGPVPTKAVWTGSGGVCEARNNGDAVVRYDQLARRWLIVMPIFSRIGPDEFPRKSDLASGEPVPPGELAKAGEASSPGAAAAIPANPPQPPPPPPLGQRPPEKKEGVWAMCYAVSTSPDPLGKYYRYAFERTLFPDYPRPAVWIDGYYTATSTGDDVIQKHVCIAYRAKMLAGQPATEQCITIDGVNFLNNADIDGQKLPPAGAPNIMMAAGGTQLKNVFNDDGIYFWKVHVDWKNPANTKANGPTKIPVAPYHYLCNGQLSSCVPQPDTERRLDVQGDKIMTRLVYRRIAGHESIVAAHSVATKGGGGVRWYEFRLDKKGDPVLYQQGTYTPEGFYRWMPSIAMDKRGDIGVGYSFGGPSNFPGQRFAARLASDPKGQLALHETVLAEGEASQKNTLRWEDYTTTAMDPSDDCTFWYVGDYFKKDDTSYRTKIGAFRLPTCKGGR
;
A
#
# COMPACT_ATOMS: atom_id res chain seq x y z
N MET A 1 24.70 86.06 -28.39
CA MET A 1 24.37 85.73 -27.00
C MET A 1 23.95 84.28 -26.92
N ASN A 2 24.87 83.43 -26.53
CA ASN A 2 24.78 81.98 -26.57
C ASN A 2 24.15 81.46 -25.30
N ARG A 3 23.22 80.50 -25.44
CA ARG A 3 22.92 79.55 -24.40
C ARG A 3 22.95 78.10 -24.99
N ALA A 4 23.95 77.37 -24.55
CA ALA A 4 24.14 76.01 -24.84
C ALA A 4 23.15 75.14 -24.03
N LEU A 5 22.55 74.14 -24.69
CA LEU A 5 21.72 73.06 -24.09
C LEU A 5 22.64 71.91 -23.82
N ALA A 6 22.79 71.55 -22.54
CA ALA A 6 23.44 70.31 -22.09
C ALA A 6 22.41 69.17 -22.14
N PHE A 7 22.66 68.14 -22.95
CA PHE A 7 21.91 66.89 -22.92
C PHE A 7 22.50 65.95 -21.87
N SER A 8 21.69 65.60 -20.89
CA SER A 8 22.03 64.64 -19.82
C SER A 8 21.92 63.16 -20.36
N GLY A 9 23.04 62.49 -20.42
CA GLY A 9 23.16 61.12 -20.84
C GLY A 9 23.02 60.13 -19.68
N ILE A 10 21.84 60.04 -19.06
CA ILE A 10 21.58 59.04 -18.01
C ILE A 10 20.17 58.43 -18.21
N LYS A 11 19.99 57.58 -19.18
CA LYS A 11 18.78 56.70 -19.26
C LYS A 11 18.91 55.42 -20.11
N MET A 12 20.04 55.13 -20.72
CA MET A 12 20.15 53.88 -21.50
C MET A 12 20.75 52.69 -20.72
N GLY A 13 21.53 52.92 -19.67
CA GLY A 13 22.14 51.86 -18.89
C GLY A 13 21.16 51.07 -18.00
N GLY A 14 20.12 51.73 -17.49
CA GLY A 14 19.14 51.11 -16.57
C GLY A 14 18.16 50.17 -17.28
N ILE A 15 17.80 50.44 -18.52
CA ILE A 15 16.85 49.62 -19.30
C ILE A 15 17.53 48.33 -19.80
N VAL A 16 18.79 48.39 -20.18
CA VAL A 16 19.55 47.21 -20.63
C VAL A 16 19.82 46.26 -19.46
N LEU A 17 20.10 46.81 -18.25
CA LEU A 17 20.30 45.99 -17.05
C LEU A 17 18.99 45.33 -16.58
N ALA A 18 17.85 46.01 -16.66
CA ALA A 18 16.55 45.48 -16.30
C ALA A 18 16.10 44.35 -17.29
N LEU A 19 16.36 44.51 -18.57
CA LEU A 19 16.07 43.47 -19.58
C LEU A 19 16.99 42.26 -19.45
N ALA A 20 18.27 42.43 -19.09
CA ALA A 20 19.20 41.34 -18.84
C ALA A 20 18.82 40.53 -17.57
N VAL A 21 18.39 41.20 -16.51
CA VAL A 21 17.93 40.55 -15.27
C VAL A 21 16.61 39.80 -15.50
N LEU A 22 15.68 40.36 -16.29
CA LEU A 22 14.43 39.68 -16.67
C LEU A 22 14.70 38.49 -17.60
N ALA A 23 15.64 38.58 -18.53
CA ALA A 23 16.02 37.44 -19.39
C ALA A 23 16.72 36.33 -18.62
N CYS A 24 17.59 36.64 -17.65
CA CYS A 24 18.22 35.66 -16.78
C CYS A 24 17.21 35.01 -15.81
N ALA A 25 16.24 35.75 -15.29
CA ALA A 25 15.19 35.20 -14.43
C ALA A 25 14.22 34.30 -15.19
N SER A 26 13.89 34.63 -16.45
CA SER A 26 13.08 33.79 -17.31
C SER A 26 13.85 32.51 -17.75
N ALA A 27 15.12 32.62 -18.13
CA ALA A 27 15.95 31.46 -18.48
C ALA A 27 16.17 30.52 -17.28
N ALA A 28 16.33 31.06 -16.07
CA ALA A 28 16.41 30.26 -14.85
C ALA A 28 15.09 29.54 -14.52
N ARG A 29 13.93 30.18 -14.74
CA ARG A 29 12.61 29.54 -14.58
C ARG A 29 12.35 28.46 -15.65
N TRP A 30 12.77 28.67 -16.90
CA TRP A 30 12.67 27.65 -17.95
C TRP A 30 13.62 26.48 -17.69
N GLY A 31 14.83 26.75 -17.22
CA GLY A 31 15.80 25.70 -16.87
C GLY A 31 15.37 24.85 -15.68
N LEU A 32 14.69 25.43 -14.70
CA LEU A 32 14.11 24.69 -13.56
C LEU A 32 12.90 23.85 -13.98
N GLY A 33 11.99 24.39 -14.80
CA GLY A 33 10.84 23.63 -15.33
C GLY A 33 11.27 22.47 -16.22
N TYR A 34 12.29 22.65 -17.06
CA TYR A 34 12.82 21.60 -17.92
C TYR A 34 13.55 20.50 -17.13
N ARG A 35 14.28 20.86 -16.08
CA ARG A 35 14.92 19.89 -15.17
C ARG A 35 13.90 19.10 -14.33
N GLN A 36 12.80 19.70 -13.95
CA GLN A 36 11.71 18.98 -13.25
C GLN A 36 10.95 18.04 -14.20
N ALA A 37 10.66 18.46 -15.43
CA ALA A 37 10.04 17.59 -16.43
C ALA A 37 10.96 16.40 -16.82
N ALA A 38 12.24 16.65 -17.04
CA ALA A 38 13.23 15.61 -17.36
C ALA A 38 13.46 14.65 -16.16
N ALA A 39 13.37 15.12 -14.92
CA ALA A 39 13.44 14.27 -13.73
C ALA A 39 12.19 13.37 -13.60
N LEU A 40 11.01 13.90 -13.90
CA LEU A 40 9.77 13.12 -13.94
C LEU A 40 9.80 12.06 -15.04
N GLU A 41 10.27 12.40 -16.24
CA GLU A 41 10.44 11.44 -17.34
C GLU A 41 11.50 10.37 -17.04
N SER A 42 12.57 10.70 -16.32
CA SER A 42 13.60 9.72 -15.91
C SER A 42 13.14 8.78 -14.79
N GLU A 43 12.30 9.25 -13.87
CA GLU A 43 11.64 8.39 -12.87
C GLU A 43 10.58 7.50 -13.52
N GLU A 44 9.85 8.02 -14.50
CA GLU A 44 8.90 7.24 -15.29
C GLU A 44 9.59 6.12 -16.06
N ALA A 45 10.75 6.39 -16.65
CA ALA A 45 11.56 5.38 -17.32
C ALA A 45 12.18 4.36 -16.36
N GLY A 46 12.53 4.77 -15.13
CA GLY A 46 13.06 3.89 -14.08
C GLY A 46 12.02 2.87 -13.60
N ASN A 47 10.81 3.33 -13.33
CA ASN A 47 9.70 2.47 -12.90
C ASN A 47 9.20 1.56 -14.05
N ALA A 48 9.13 2.06 -15.28
CA ALA A 48 8.83 1.24 -16.46
C ALA A 48 9.90 0.16 -16.75
N ALA A 49 11.16 0.40 -16.35
CA ALA A 49 12.22 -0.61 -16.43
C ALA A 49 12.11 -1.66 -15.33
N GLN A 50 11.55 -1.32 -14.16
CA GLN A 50 11.25 -2.26 -13.08
C GLN A 50 10.02 -3.12 -13.44
N GLU A 51 8.99 -2.53 -14.06
CA GLU A 51 7.87 -3.28 -14.67
C GLU A 51 8.35 -4.25 -15.75
N LYS A 52 9.31 -3.84 -16.59
CA LYS A 52 9.91 -4.74 -17.61
C LYS A 52 10.81 -5.84 -17.03
N ARG A 53 11.38 -5.65 -15.84
CA ARG A 53 12.10 -6.73 -15.13
C ARG A 53 11.17 -7.84 -14.63
N ALA A 54 9.92 -7.49 -14.37
CA ALA A 54 8.87 -8.43 -13.98
C ALA A 54 8.25 -9.19 -15.17
N GLU A 55 8.59 -8.85 -16.42
CA GLU A 55 8.26 -9.65 -17.60
C GLU A 55 9.23 -10.83 -17.72
N GLU A 56 9.23 -11.72 -16.73
CA GLU A 56 9.81 -13.05 -16.93
C GLU A 56 9.01 -13.80 -17.99
N PRO A 57 9.68 -14.65 -18.80
CA PRO A 57 9.00 -15.44 -19.81
C PRO A 57 7.88 -16.25 -19.15
N ILE A 58 6.72 -16.31 -19.81
CA ILE A 58 5.60 -17.19 -19.41
C ILE A 58 6.15 -18.60 -19.28
N LEU A 59 6.48 -19.00 -18.06
CA LEU A 59 6.89 -20.38 -17.82
C LEU A 59 5.67 -21.27 -18.13
N PRO A 60 5.85 -22.38 -18.86
CA PRO A 60 4.77 -23.31 -19.10
C PRO A 60 4.19 -23.75 -17.74
N PRO A 61 2.89 -24.02 -17.68
CA PRO A 61 2.26 -24.44 -16.43
C PRO A 61 3.02 -25.64 -15.89
N THR A 62 3.68 -25.45 -14.75
CA THR A 62 4.26 -26.55 -13.99
C THR A 62 3.13 -27.52 -13.62
N SER A 63 3.38 -28.81 -13.66
CA SER A 63 2.42 -29.81 -13.17
C SER A 63 1.90 -29.37 -11.80
N PRO A 64 0.59 -29.53 -11.52
CA PRO A 64 0.06 -29.18 -10.21
C PRO A 64 0.91 -29.79 -9.10
N PRO A 65 1.25 -29.04 -8.04
CA PRO A 65 2.05 -29.58 -6.96
C PRO A 65 1.34 -30.76 -6.30
N ALA A 66 2.11 -31.73 -5.82
CA ALA A 66 1.58 -32.81 -4.98
C ALA A 66 1.12 -32.22 -3.63
N LEU A 67 -0.17 -32.01 -3.48
CA LEU A 67 -0.77 -31.47 -2.26
C LEU A 67 -0.79 -32.53 -1.16
N SER A 68 -0.46 -32.15 0.08
CA SER A 68 -0.54 -33.05 1.23
C SER A 68 -2.00 -33.41 1.56
N ALA A 69 -2.24 -34.64 2.05
CA ALA A 69 -3.56 -35.07 2.50
C ALA A 69 -4.10 -34.20 3.64
N GLU A 70 -3.24 -33.82 4.60
CA GLU A 70 -3.58 -32.96 5.72
C GLU A 70 -3.97 -31.54 5.27
N GLY A 71 -3.18 -30.93 4.36
CA GLY A 71 -3.49 -29.62 3.80
C GLY A 71 -4.79 -29.61 3.02
N THR A 72 -5.03 -30.68 2.24
CA THR A 72 -6.26 -30.85 1.46
C THR A 72 -7.50 -31.07 2.33
N ALA A 73 -7.37 -31.71 3.49
CA ALA A 73 -8.49 -31.93 4.42
C ALA A 73 -9.05 -30.61 4.99
N LEU A 74 -8.31 -29.50 4.87
CA LEU A 74 -8.77 -28.16 5.28
C LEU A 74 -9.48 -27.38 4.17
N GLU A 75 -9.56 -27.92 2.96
CA GLU A 75 -10.20 -27.25 1.85
C GLU A 75 -11.72 -27.23 2.02
N GLN A 76 -12.28 -26.04 2.18
CA GLN A 76 -13.71 -25.79 2.09
C GLN A 76 -14.06 -25.60 0.59
N THR A 77 -14.57 -26.68 -0.03
CA THR A 77 -14.85 -26.74 -1.47
C THR A 77 -16.28 -26.36 -1.85
N SER A 78 -17.08 -25.96 -0.86
CA SER A 78 -18.45 -25.48 -1.07
C SER A 78 -18.65 -24.11 -0.39
N GLN A 79 -19.59 -23.35 -0.93
CA GLN A 79 -20.04 -22.10 -0.34
C GLN A 79 -20.54 -22.29 1.09
N GLY A 80 -20.43 -21.25 1.90
CA GLY A 80 -21.04 -21.21 3.23
C GLY A 80 -22.56 -21.35 3.16
N MET A 81 -23.14 -22.05 4.14
CA MET A 81 -24.59 -22.33 4.18
C MET A 81 -25.43 -21.15 4.70
N ARG A 82 -24.82 -20.18 5.37
CA ARG A 82 -25.51 -18.99 5.83
C ARG A 82 -25.71 -17.99 4.67
N PRO A 83 -26.78 -17.17 4.69
CA PRO A 83 -26.96 -16.15 3.66
C PRO A 83 -25.75 -15.23 3.52
N ALA A 84 -25.49 -14.78 2.30
CA ALA A 84 -24.50 -13.77 2.01
C ALA A 84 -24.82 -12.47 2.75
N VAL A 85 -23.80 -11.73 3.13
CA VAL A 85 -23.97 -10.43 3.80
C VAL A 85 -24.31 -9.37 2.74
N PRO A 86 -25.36 -8.57 2.93
CA PRO A 86 -25.62 -7.48 2.02
C PRO A 86 -24.53 -6.42 2.10
N MET A 87 -24.20 -5.85 0.95
CA MET A 87 -23.30 -4.71 0.86
C MET A 87 -24.01 -3.46 1.40
N LEU A 88 -23.39 -2.77 2.37
CA LEU A 88 -23.93 -1.54 2.96
C LEU A 88 -23.63 -0.33 2.10
N GLU A 89 -22.42 -0.26 1.56
CA GLU A 89 -21.89 0.81 0.72
C GLU A 89 -21.05 0.20 -0.39
N SER A 90 -21.09 0.80 -1.59
CA SER A 90 -20.21 0.40 -2.70
C SER A 90 -20.02 1.57 -3.67
N PHE A 91 -18.76 1.84 -4.04
CA PHE A 91 -18.41 2.87 -5.01
C PHE A 91 -17.06 2.56 -5.67
N ASP A 92 -16.81 3.18 -6.83
CA ASP A 92 -15.53 3.06 -7.52
C ASP A 92 -14.49 3.94 -6.84
N GLY A 93 -13.31 3.36 -6.60
CA GLY A 93 -12.13 4.06 -6.10
C GLY A 93 -11.19 4.50 -7.22
N LEU A 94 -9.92 4.79 -6.85
CA LEU A 94 -8.87 5.16 -7.79
C LEU A 94 -8.66 4.08 -8.85
N GLY A 95 -8.44 4.48 -10.10
CA GLY A 95 -8.24 3.59 -11.25
C GLY A 95 -8.73 4.20 -12.56
N ALA A 96 -8.82 3.40 -13.61
CA ALA A 96 -9.26 3.83 -14.93
C ALA A 96 -10.61 4.57 -14.88
N GLY A 97 -10.69 5.71 -15.54
CA GLY A 97 -11.89 6.54 -15.58
C GLY A 97 -12.21 7.30 -14.29
N PHE A 98 -11.36 7.25 -13.28
CA PHE A 98 -11.58 8.00 -12.04
C PHE A 98 -11.44 9.51 -12.26
N GLN A 99 -12.39 10.26 -11.71
CA GLN A 99 -12.42 11.72 -11.73
C GLN A 99 -12.69 12.27 -10.34
N GLY A 100 -12.00 13.33 -9.99
CA GLY A 100 -12.19 14.02 -8.73
C GLY A 100 -12.00 15.53 -8.84
N PRO A 101 -12.04 16.26 -7.72
CA PRO A 101 -11.89 17.71 -7.70
C PRO A 101 -10.58 18.23 -8.32
N GLN A 102 -9.53 17.41 -8.35
CA GLN A 102 -8.25 17.74 -8.97
C GLN A 102 -8.09 17.15 -10.39
N GLY A 103 -9.21 16.78 -11.03
CA GLY A 103 -9.26 16.28 -12.40
C GLY A 103 -9.17 14.76 -12.52
N THR A 104 -8.43 14.28 -13.49
CA THR A 104 -8.18 12.85 -13.76
C THR A 104 -6.76 12.47 -13.39
N GLY A 105 -6.48 11.16 -13.24
CA GLY A 105 -5.14 10.64 -12.96
C GLY A 105 -4.72 9.57 -13.97
N SER A 106 -3.44 9.42 -14.17
CA SER A 106 -2.84 8.22 -14.77
C SER A 106 -2.58 7.18 -13.69
N PHE A 107 -2.83 5.92 -13.99
CA PHE A 107 -2.69 4.80 -13.06
C PHE A 107 -1.77 3.75 -13.64
N ARG A 108 -0.95 3.14 -12.79
CA ARG A 108 0.07 2.15 -13.15
C ARG A 108 -0.25 0.82 -12.49
N ASN A 109 0.15 -0.27 -13.15
CA ASN A 109 0.11 -1.60 -12.58
C ASN A 109 1.46 -1.94 -11.92
N PRO A 110 1.42 -2.68 -10.81
CA PRO A 110 0.23 -3.10 -10.06
C PRO A 110 -0.44 -1.92 -9.35
N SER A 111 -1.64 -2.13 -8.82
CA SER A 111 -2.38 -1.05 -8.14
C SER A 111 -1.85 -0.72 -6.74
N ASP A 112 -1.24 -1.65 -6.06
CA ASP A 112 -0.75 -1.50 -4.67
C ASP A 112 -1.85 -0.94 -3.74
N ASN A 113 -3.04 -1.55 -3.79
CA ASN A 113 -4.23 -1.03 -3.14
C ASN A 113 -4.10 -0.94 -1.63
N SER A 114 -4.20 0.26 -1.09
CA SER A 114 -4.28 0.46 0.34
C SER A 114 -5.44 1.37 0.72
N LEU A 115 -6.19 0.95 1.73
CA LEU A 115 -7.38 1.63 2.22
C LEU A 115 -7.31 1.80 3.73
N ALA A 116 -7.68 2.97 4.22
CA ALA A 116 -7.94 3.18 5.64
C ALA A 116 -9.24 3.95 5.84
N VAL A 117 -9.89 3.70 6.97
CA VAL A 117 -11.20 4.27 7.33
C VAL A 117 -11.09 5.01 8.64
N GLY A 118 -11.51 6.26 8.64
CA GLY A 118 -11.64 7.09 9.83
C GLY A 118 -13.10 7.30 10.24
N PRO A 119 -13.37 8.22 11.17
CA PRO A 119 -14.73 8.48 11.63
C PRO A 119 -15.67 8.98 10.53
N ASP A 120 -15.18 9.88 9.67
CA ASP A 120 -15.99 10.60 8.68
C ASP A 120 -15.43 10.49 7.25
N HIS A 121 -14.25 9.87 7.06
CA HIS A 121 -13.54 9.82 5.80
C HIS A 121 -12.99 8.43 5.50
N ILE A 122 -12.77 8.18 4.21
CA ILE A 122 -12.04 7.04 3.68
C ILE A 122 -10.87 7.60 2.89
N VAL A 123 -9.68 7.05 3.09
CA VAL A 123 -8.47 7.40 2.30
C VAL A 123 -8.00 6.16 1.57
N GLN A 124 -7.76 6.31 0.29
CA GLN A 124 -7.19 5.28 -0.57
C GLN A 124 -5.88 5.78 -1.17
N THR A 125 -4.87 4.93 -1.15
CA THR A 125 -3.69 5.05 -2.00
C THR A 125 -3.68 3.91 -3.02
N VAL A 126 -3.24 4.21 -4.22
CA VAL A 126 -2.83 3.23 -5.22
C VAL A 126 -1.44 3.61 -5.70
N ASN A 127 -0.83 2.81 -6.59
CA ASN A 127 0.50 3.10 -7.10
C ASN A 127 0.63 4.58 -7.52
N SER A 128 1.38 5.33 -6.72
CA SER A 128 1.71 6.75 -6.85
C SER A 128 0.53 7.76 -6.84
N ARG A 129 -0.67 7.38 -6.42
CA ARG A 129 -1.84 8.28 -6.30
C ARG A 129 -2.57 8.12 -4.97
N ILE A 130 -3.21 9.22 -4.53
CA ILE A 130 -4.02 9.26 -3.31
C ILE A 130 -5.35 9.98 -3.57
N ALA A 131 -6.41 9.52 -2.91
CA ALA A 131 -7.71 10.19 -2.85
C ALA A 131 -8.35 10.08 -1.47
N VAL A 132 -9.21 11.05 -1.15
CA VAL A 132 -10.01 11.10 0.07
C VAL A 132 -11.48 11.13 -0.31
N TYR A 133 -12.26 10.28 0.34
CA TYR A 133 -13.70 10.15 0.12
C TYR A 133 -14.47 10.45 1.40
N SER A 134 -15.71 10.94 1.23
CA SER A 134 -16.67 10.99 2.32
C SER A 134 -17.02 9.58 2.82
N LYS A 135 -17.28 9.46 4.12
CA LYS A 135 -17.91 8.28 4.71
C LYS A 135 -19.24 8.69 5.34
N LYS A 136 -20.30 7.98 4.99
CA LYS A 136 -21.63 8.19 5.56
C LYS A 136 -21.59 8.08 7.08
N GLY A 137 -22.16 9.07 7.74
CA GLY A 137 -22.17 9.13 9.20
C GLY A 137 -22.59 10.49 9.71
N ARG A 138 -21.86 11.03 10.65
CA ARG A 138 -22.19 12.30 11.31
C ARG A 138 -21.94 13.53 10.41
N LYS A 139 -20.90 13.49 9.57
CA LYS A 139 -20.45 14.63 8.75
C LYS A 139 -21.01 14.61 7.34
N TYR A 140 -21.27 13.43 6.77
CA TYR A 140 -21.73 13.26 5.41
C TYR A 140 -22.92 12.29 5.32
N ASP A 141 -23.85 12.57 4.40
CA ASP A 141 -25.06 11.78 4.18
C ASP A 141 -24.82 10.53 3.33
N LYS A 142 -23.71 10.49 2.58
CA LYS A 142 -23.33 9.36 1.72
C LYS A 142 -21.82 9.10 1.74
N SER A 143 -21.46 7.83 1.48
CA SER A 143 -20.07 7.44 1.24
C SER A 143 -19.67 7.62 -0.23
N GLY A 144 -18.36 7.73 -0.50
CA GLY A 144 -17.80 7.68 -1.85
C GLY A 144 -17.82 9.00 -2.63
N THR A 145 -18.27 10.12 -2.03
CA THR A 145 -18.03 11.43 -2.65
C THR A 145 -16.55 11.76 -2.57
N VAL A 146 -15.92 12.00 -3.72
CA VAL A 146 -14.50 12.38 -3.79
C VAL A 146 -14.34 13.79 -3.23
N LEU A 147 -13.63 13.91 -2.13
CA LEU A 147 -13.38 15.19 -1.44
C LEU A 147 -12.03 15.79 -1.85
N TYR A 148 -11.07 14.93 -2.23
CA TYR A 148 -9.73 15.31 -2.66
C TYR A 148 -9.12 14.19 -3.52
N GLY A 149 -8.33 14.56 -4.52
CA GLY A 149 -7.66 13.67 -5.45
C GLY A 149 -8.40 13.54 -6.80
N PRO A 150 -7.82 12.75 -7.75
CA PRO A 150 -6.57 12.01 -7.62
C PRO A 150 -5.37 12.95 -7.71
N VAL A 151 -4.44 12.82 -6.78
CA VAL A 151 -3.18 13.58 -6.80
C VAL A 151 -1.99 12.64 -6.60
N PRO A 152 -0.76 13.02 -7.04
CA PRO A 152 0.44 12.28 -6.69
C PRO A 152 0.56 12.10 -5.18
N THR A 153 0.94 10.92 -4.71
CA THR A 153 1.05 10.64 -3.27
C THR A 153 2.02 11.60 -2.57
N LYS A 154 3.10 12.00 -3.25
CA LYS A 154 4.05 13.00 -2.75
C LYS A 154 3.42 14.34 -2.37
N ALA A 155 2.22 14.67 -2.87
CA ALA A 155 1.50 15.90 -2.52
C ALA A 155 1.29 16.06 -1.01
N VAL A 156 1.28 14.94 -0.27
CA VAL A 156 1.22 14.94 1.21
C VAL A 156 2.44 15.63 1.82
N TRP A 157 3.58 15.66 1.13
CA TRP A 157 4.84 16.29 1.57
C TRP A 157 5.12 17.67 0.95
N THR A 158 4.18 18.24 0.18
CA THR A 158 4.36 19.55 -0.44
C THR A 158 4.71 20.63 0.61
N GLY A 159 5.77 21.40 0.34
CA GLY A 159 6.29 22.44 1.23
C GLY A 159 7.16 21.92 2.38
N SER A 160 7.45 20.62 2.47
CA SER A 160 8.38 20.10 3.48
C SER A 160 9.84 20.11 3.03
N GLY A 161 10.07 20.29 1.73
CA GLY A 161 11.39 20.10 1.12
C GLY A 161 11.86 18.65 1.13
N GLY A 162 13.03 18.41 0.56
CA GLY A 162 13.72 17.13 0.57
C GLY A 162 13.10 16.08 -0.34
N VAL A 163 13.56 14.84 -0.16
CA VAL A 163 13.30 13.71 -1.06
C VAL A 163 11.83 13.31 -1.13
N CYS A 164 11.08 13.42 -0.03
CA CYS A 164 9.67 13.03 0.03
C CYS A 164 8.75 13.95 -0.77
N GLU A 165 9.10 15.24 -0.88
CA GLU A 165 8.40 16.18 -1.77
C GLU A 165 8.86 16.03 -3.22
N ALA A 166 10.16 15.79 -3.42
CA ALA A 166 10.74 15.74 -4.76
C ALA A 166 10.28 14.52 -5.55
N ARG A 167 10.07 13.36 -4.91
CA ARG A 167 9.88 12.07 -5.57
C ARG A 167 8.51 11.47 -5.29
N ASN A 168 7.97 10.74 -6.26
CA ASN A 168 6.65 10.10 -6.19
C ASN A 168 6.76 8.65 -6.66
N ASN A 169 7.17 7.79 -5.74
CA ASN A 169 7.27 6.35 -6.00
C ASN A 169 5.95 5.65 -5.65
N GLY A 170 5.79 4.42 -6.11
CA GLY A 170 4.67 3.54 -5.80
C GLY A 170 4.66 3.06 -4.34
N ASP A 171 3.86 2.04 -4.06
CA ASP A 171 3.82 1.31 -2.78
C ASP A 171 3.45 2.16 -1.56
N ALA A 172 2.81 3.29 -1.75
CA ALA A 172 2.36 4.09 -0.62
C ALA A 172 1.20 3.41 0.11
N VAL A 173 1.31 3.32 1.43
CA VAL A 173 0.32 2.66 2.29
C VAL A 173 -0.28 3.65 3.27
N VAL A 174 -1.61 3.61 3.41
CA VAL A 174 -2.34 4.39 4.40
C VAL A 174 -2.84 3.51 5.54
N ARG A 175 -2.77 4.04 6.78
CA ARG A 175 -3.38 3.46 7.98
C ARG A 175 -4.13 4.52 8.76
N TYR A 176 -5.14 4.11 9.50
CA TYR A 176 -5.78 4.95 10.49
C TYR A 176 -5.40 4.45 11.88
N ASP A 177 -4.58 5.23 12.57
CA ASP A 177 -4.24 5.00 13.97
C ASP A 177 -5.46 5.25 14.84
N GLN A 178 -6.21 4.20 15.14
CA GLN A 178 -7.45 4.27 15.91
C GLN A 178 -7.22 4.75 17.36
N LEU A 179 -6.03 4.49 17.90
CA LEU A 179 -5.66 4.86 19.28
C LEU A 179 -5.45 6.36 19.43
N ALA A 180 -4.80 6.98 18.44
CA ALA A 180 -4.54 8.41 18.40
C ALA A 180 -5.58 9.20 17.61
N ARG A 181 -6.42 8.50 16.83
CA ARG A 181 -7.35 9.09 15.85
C ARG A 181 -6.61 9.95 14.83
N ARG A 182 -5.59 9.35 14.18
CA ARG A 182 -4.73 10.00 13.19
C ARG A 182 -4.56 9.14 11.96
N TRP A 183 -4.37 9.80 10.84
CA TRP A 183 -3.96 9.16 9.59
C TRP A 183 -2.45 9.02 9.56
N LEU A 184 -1.98 7.87 9.16
CA LEU A 184 -0.58 7.57 8.88
C LEU A 184 -0.47 7.23 7.40
N ILE A 185 0.37 7.96 6.68
CA ILE A 185 0.71 7.68 5.28
C ILE A 185 2.20 7.40 5.22
N VAL A 186 2.56 6.29 4.60
CA VAL A 186 3.94 5.83 4.45
C VAL A 186 4.23 5.68 2.96
N MET A 187 5.33 6.27 2.47
CA MET A 187 5.74 6.20 1.06
C MET A 187 7.24 5.89 0.97
N PRO A 188 7.63 4.80 0.29
CA PRO A 188 9.03 4.48 0.07
C PRO A 188 9.64 5.37 -1.01
N ILE A 189 10.96 5.54 -0.97
CA ILE A 189 11.74 6.19 -2.03
C ILE A 189 12.70 5.16 -2.62
N PHE A 190 12.45 4.76 -3.85
CA PHE A 190 13.14 3.66 -4.52
C PHE A 190 14.45 4.06 -5.22
N SER A 191 14.65 5.35 -5.47
CA SER A 191 15.92 5.84 -6.01
C SER A 191 16.90 6.17 -4.91
N ARG A 192 18.19 5.82 -5.13
CA ARG A 192 19.25 6.16 -4.18
C ARG A 192 19.41 7.68 -4.07
N ILE A 193 19.62 8.13 -2.86
CA ILE A 193 19.71 9.52 -2.46
C ILE A 193 21.14 9.80 -2.06
N GLY A 194 21.75 10.82 -2.66
CA GLY A 194 23.05 11.32 -2.25
C GLY A 194 22.97 12.05 -0.90
N PRO A 195 24.11 12.22 -0.20
CA PRO A 195 24.15 12.88 1.11
C PRO A 195 23.63 14.33 1.07
N ASP A 196 23.72 15.00 -0.09
CA ASP A 196 23.27 16.38 -0.27
C ASP A 196 21.77 16.50 -0.58
N GLU A 197 21.12 15.40 -0.95
CA GLU A 197 19.68 15.36 -1.28
C GLU A 197 18.81 15.01 -0.07
N PHE A 198 19.41 14.52 1.02
CA PHE A 198 18.69 14.19 2.24
C PHE A 198 18.48 15.46 3.08
N PRO A 199 17.26 15.73 3.54
CA PRO A 199 17.03 16.89 4.38
C PRO A 199 17.91 16.79 5.64
N ARG A 200 18.57 17.88 6.02
CA ARG A 200 19.40 17.90 7.22
C ARG A 200 18.55 17.55 8.44
N LYS A 201 19.15 16.94 9.46
CA LYS A 201 18.42 16.58 10.70
C LYS A 201 17.65 17.75 11.32
N SER A 202 18.11 19.00 11.09
CA SER A 202 17.41 20.23 11.46
C SER A 202 16.12 20.48 10.69
N ASP A 203 16.02 20.01 9.44
CA ASP A 203 14.91 20.30 8.53
C ASP A 203 13.78 19.26 8.66
N LEU A 204 14.10 18.08 9.20
CA LEU A 204 13.16 16.98 9.45
C LEU A 204 12.27 17.20 10.69
N ALA A 205 12.61 18.16 11.53
CA ALA A 205 12.05 18.30 12.87
C ALA A 205 11.13 19.50 13.07
N SER A 206 11.04 20.42 12.10
CA SER A 206 10.35 21.69 12.27
C SER A 206 9.29 21.96 11.22
N GLY A 207 8.62 20.92 10.74
CA GLY A 207 7.53 21.12 9.80
C GLY A 207 6.36 21.83 10.47
N GLU A 208 6.24 23.16 10.32
CA GLU A 208 4.94 23.78 10.49
C GLU A 208 3.96 23.09 9.54
N PRO A 209 2.81 22.64 10.04
CA PRO A 209 1.87 21.89 9.23
C PRO A 209 1.26 22.79 8.15
N VAL A 210 1.47 22.47 6.87
CA VAL A 210 0.85 23.21 5.74
C VAL A 210 -0.56 22.65 5.49
N PRO A 211 -1.60 23.50 5.39
CA PRO A 211 -2.97 23.05 5.13
C PRO A 211 -3.13 22.54 3.68
N PRO A 212 -3.90 21.48 3.42
CA PRO A 212 -4.22 21.00 2.07
C PRO A 212 -4.94 22.03 1.19
N GLY A 213 -5.60 23.03 1.78
CA GLY A 213 -6.26 24.11 1.04
C GLY A 213 -5.31 24.99 0.21
N GLU A 214 -4.02 25.03 0.52
CA GLU A 214 -3.01 25.69 -0.32
C GLU A 214 -2.50 24.76 -1.43
N LEU A 215 -2.64 23.44 -1.28
CA LEU A 215 -2.39 22.47 -2.35
C LEU A 215 -3.37 22.61 -3.52
N ALA A 216 -4.62 22.96 -3.25
CA ALA A 216 -5.63 23.25 -4.29
C ALA A 216 -5.25 24.49 -5.11
N LYS A 217 -4.69 25.54 -4.49
CA LYS A 217 -4.27 26.75 -5.18
C LYS A 217 -3.01 26.57 -6.03
N ALA A 218 -2.11 25.66 -5.65
CA ALA A 218 -0.93 25.34 -6.45
C ALA A 218 -1.26 24.56 -7.73
N GLY A 219 -2.40 23.85 -7.75
CA GLY A 219 -2.94 23.16 -8.95
C GLY A 219 -3.66 24.10 -9.92
N GLU A 220 -4.22 25.22 -9.44
CA GLU A 220 -4.93 26.19 -10.27
C GLU A 220 -4.00 27.15 -11.04
N ALA A 221 -2.72 27.22 -10.68
CA ALA A 221 -1.75 28.13 -11.32
C ALA A 221 -1.24 27.64 -12.69
N SER A 222 -1.78 26.56 -13.26
CA SER A 222 -1.43 26.08 -14.60
C SER A 222 -2.65 25.67 -15.43
N SER A 223 -3.62 26.58 -15.59
CA SER A 223 -4.56 26.50 -16.71
C SER A 223 -3.89 27.06 -17.95
N PRO A 224 -3.72 26.31 -19.05
CA PRO A 224 -3.23 26.87 -20.30
C PRO A 224 -4.36 27.71 -20.92
N GLY A 225 -4.11 29.01 -21.05
CA GLY A 225 -4.91 29.85 -21.90
C GLY A 225 -4.78 29.42 -23.36
N ALA A 226 -5.92 29.42 -24.05
CA ALA A 226 -6.14 29.42 -25.48
C ALA A 226 -5.29 28.47 -26.35
N ALA A 227 -5.97 27.52 -26.95
CA ALA A 227 -5.47 26.63 -27.99
C ALA A 227 -4.73 27.39 -29.11
N ALA A 228 -3.41 27.27 -29.16
CA ALA A 228 -2.62 27.56 -30.34
C ALA A 228 -2.71 26.36 -31.29
N ALA A 229 -2.96 26.62 -32.57
CA ALA A 229 -3.07 25.62 -33.61
C ALA A 229 -1.81 24.72 -33.66
N ILE A 230 -2.01 23.40 -33.65
CA ILE A 230 -0.95 22.39 -33.77
C ILE A 230 -0.39 22.45 -35.19
N PRO A 231 0.93 22.62 -35.40
CA PRO A 231 1.54 22.50 -36.71
C PRO A 231 1.42 21.08 -37.27
N ALA A 232 1.19 20.97 -38.55
CA ALA A 232 0.84 19.72 -39.22
C ALA A 232 1.95 18.63 -39.29
N ASN A 233 3.15 18.87 -38.75
CA ASN A 233 4.20 17.88 -38.57
C ASN A 233 5.06 18.23 -37.34
N PRO A 234 4.91 17.54 -36.23
CA PRO A 234 5.87 17.63 -35.13
C PRO A 234 7.19 16.98 -35.52
N PRO A 235 8.36 17.54 -35.13
CA PRO A 235 9.64 16.88 -35.33
C PRO A 235 9.64 15.50 -34.68
N GLN A 236 10.13 14.48 -35.37
CA GLN A 236 10.26 13.13 -34.80
C GLN A 236 11.14 13.17 -33.57
N PRO A 237 10.75 12.49 -32.47
CA PRO A 237 11.61 12.35 -31.31
C PRO A 237 12.94 11.69 -31.71
N PRO A 238 14.05 12.06 -31.06
CA PRO A 238 15.34 11.41 -31.33
C PRO A 238 15.21 9.90 -31.09
N PRO A 239 15.93 9.07 -31.87
CA PRO A 239 15.88 7.63 -31.70
C PRO A 239 16.26 7.24 -30.28
N PRO A 240 15.62 6.24 -29.67
CA PRO A 240 15.96 5.78 -28.34
C PRO A 240 17.43 5.34 -28.31
N PRO A 241 18.15 5.57 -27.19
CA PRO A 241 19.53 5.12 -27.05
C PRO A 241 19.62 3.60 -27.24
N PRO A 242 20.74 3.08 -27.76
CA PRO A 242 20.91 1.65 -28.04
C PRO A 242 20.61 0.83 -26.77
N LEU A 243 19.80 -0.22 -26.92
CA LEU A 243 19.53 -1.21 -25.88
C LEU A 243 20.87 -1.73 -25.34
N GLY A 244 21.23 -1.36 -24.10
CA GLY A 244 22.42 -1.83 -23.42
C GLY A 244 23.20 -0.80 -22.60
N GLN A 245 22.91 0.48 -22.74
CA GLN A 245 23.56 1.51 -21.92
C GLN A 245 22.53 2.14 -20.96
N ARG A 246 22.35 1.48 -19.78
CA ARG A 246 21.78 2.18 -18.64
C ARG A 246 22.73 3.29 -18.20
N PRO A 247 22.22 4.47 -17.81
CA PRO A 247 23.02 5.35 -16.98
C PRO A 247 23.54 4.51 -15.80
N PRO A 248 24.83 4.61 -15.43
CA PRO A 248 25.36 3.84 -14.33
C PRO A 248 24.50 4.14 -13.09
N GLU A 249 23.87 3.09 -12.54
CA GLU A 249 23.14 3.18 -11.29
C GLU A 249 24.10 3.75 -10.26
N LYS A 250 23.76 4.85 -9.61
CA LYS A 250 24.57 5.41 -8.53
C LYS A 250 24.77 4.29 -7.50
N LYS A 251 25.96 3.71 -7.43
CA LYS A 251 26.27 2.65 -6.47
C LYS A 251 26.34 3.17 -5.02
N GLU A 252 26.43 4.48 -4.85
CA GLU A 252 26.52 5.18 -3.57
C GLU A 252 25.21 5.86 -3.22
N GLY A 253 24.89 5.92 -1.94
CA GLY A 253 23.70 6.55 -1.40
C GLY A 253 22.79 5.57 -0.66
N VAL A 254 21.79 6.15 -0.01
CA VAL A 254 20.78 5.42 0.78
C VAL A 254 19.41 5.59 0.13
N TRP A 255 18.46 4.77 0.53
CA TRP A 255 17.04 4.97 0.22
C TRP A 255 16.35 5.70 1.37
N ALA A 256 15.06 6.00 1.26
CA ALA A 256 14.31 6.63 2.32
C ALA A 256 12.91 6.01 2.48
N MET A 257 12.36 6.19 3.67
CA MET A 257 10.96 5.97 3.96
C MET A 257 10.35 7.28 4.48
N CYS A 258 9.31 7.73 3.80
CA CYS A 258 8.58 8.95 4.12
C CYS A 258 7.36 8.62 4.97
N TYR A 259 7.17 9.37 6.04
CA TYR A 259 6.00 9.23 6.92
C TYR A 259 5.28 10.57 7.03
N ALA A 260 3.96 10.51 6.99
CA ALA A 260 3.11 11.66 7.31
C ALA A 260 2.05 11.24 8.33
N VAL A 261 1.94 11.98 9.44
CA VAL A 261 0.97 11.73 10.51
C VAL A 261 0.07 12.94 10.61
N SER A 262 -1.25 12.76 10.44
CA SER A 262 -2.20 13.87 10.51
C SER A 262 -2.27 14.47 11.92
N THR A 263 -2.51 15.78 12.02
CA THR A 263 -2.64 16.46 13.31
C THR A 263 -4.04 16.31 13.93
N SER A 264 -5.00 15.79 13.15
CA SER A 264 -6.40 15.61 13.56
C SER A 264 -7.01 14.37 12.89
N PRO A 265 -8.24 13.97 13.24
CA PRO A 265 -8.97 12.91 12.54
C PRO A 265 -9.38 13.25 11.10
N ASP A 266 -9.25 14.51 10.68
CA ASP A 266 -9.54 14.95 9.32
C ASP A 266 -8.31 14.75 8.42
N PRO A 267 -8.38 13.89 7.37
CA PRO A 267 -7.27 13.65 6.46
C PRO A 267 -6.97 14.83 5.53
N LEU A 268 -7.88 15.79 5.42
CA LEU A 268 -7.70 17.03 4.69
C LEU A 268 -7.03 18.13 5.52
N GLY A 269 -6.74 17.83 6.79
CA GLY A 269 -6.03 18.71 7.71
C GLY A 269 -4.51 18.70 7.51
N LYS A 270 -3.81 19.21 8.51
CA LYS A 270 -2.36 19.32 8.53
C LYS A 270 -1.69 17.99 8.87
N TYR A 271 -0.42 17.83 8.43
CA TYR A 271 0.39 16.64 8.71
C TYR A 271 1.75 17.02 9.29
N TYR A 272 2.22 16.26 10.28
CA TYR A 272 3.62 16.17 10.65
C TYR A 272 4.31 15.21 9.68
N ARG A 273 5.48 15.58 9.17
CA ARG A 273 6.17 14.88 8.08
C ARG A 273 7.58 14.51 8.47
N TYR A 274 7.98 13.29 8.11
CA TYR A 274 9.26 12.73 8.49
C TYR A 274 9.83 11.95 7.31
N ALA A 275 11.16 11.94 7.19
CA ALA A 275 11.89 11.08 6.29
C ALA A 275 12.99 10.36 7.06
N PHE A 276 13.08 9.05 6.92
CA PHE A 276 14.11 8.22 7.54
C PHE A 276 14.92 7.51 6.48
N GLU A 277 16.24 7.50 6.65
CA GLU A 277 17.16 6.77 5.77
C GLU A 277 16.94 5.26 5.88
N ARG A 278 17.10 4.58 4.73
CA ARG A 278 17.09 3.13 4.62
C ARG A 278 18.39 2.65 4.02
N THR A 279 19.07 1.76 4.71
CA THR A 279 20.29 1.11 4.21
C THR A 279 19.99 -0.04 3.26
N LEU A 280 18.79 -0.64 3.36
CA LEU A 280 18.28 -1.65 2.45
C LEU A 280 17.14 -1.09 1.61
N PHE A 281 16.94 -1.61 0.42
CA PHE A 281 15.89 -1.21 -0.51
C PHE A 281 14.51 -1.37 0.16
N PRO A 282 13.69 -0.31 0.25
CA PRO A 282 12.50 -0.30 1.09
C PRO A 282 11.22 -0.74 0.37
N ASP A 283 11.29 -1.81 -0.42
CA ASP A 283 10.19 -2.33 -1.20
C ASP A 283 9.07 -2.92 -0.34
N TYR A 284 7.86 -2.90 -0.86
CA TYR A 284 6.68 -3.54 -0.28
C TYR A 284 6.47 -3.17 1.21
N PRO A 285 6.30 -1.90 1.57
CA PRO A 285 6.19 -1.48 2.96
C PRO A 285 4.89 -1.97 3.60
N ARG A 286 5.00 -2.50 4.82
CA ARG A 286 3.87 -3.01 5.60
C ARG A 286 3.77 -2.28 6.94
N PRO A 287 3.31 -1.01 6.94
CA PRO A 287 3.17 -0.25 8.16
C PRO A 287 2.08 -0.84 9.06
N ALA A 288 2.36 -0.89 10.35
CA ALA A 288 1.49 -1.33 11.41
C ALA A 288 1.51 -0.34 12.57
N VAL A 289 0.36 -0.14 13.20
CA VAL A 289 0.21 0.71 14.38
C VAL A 289 0.32 -0.15 15.63
N TRP A 290 1.25 0.21 16.51
CA TRP A 290 1.38 -0.38 17.83
C TRP A 290 1.45 0.69 18.90
N ILE A 291 1.35 0.29 20.18
CA ILE A 291 1.29 1.24 21.30
C ILE A 291 2.53 2.13 21.42
N ASP A 292 3.70 1.60 21.10
CA ASP A 292 5.02 2.21 21.30
C ASP A 292 5.71 2.68 20.02
N GLY A 293 5.20 2.29 18.83
CA GLY A 293 5.83 2.62 17.56
C GLY A 293 4.91 2.46 16.35
N TYR A 294 5.30 3.06 15.24
CA TYR A 294 4.86 2.69 13.90
C TYR A 294 5.88 1.73 13.32
N TYR A 295 5.49 0.48 13.15
CA TYR A 295 6.34 -0.60 12.68
C TYR A 295 6.19 -0.73 11.18
N THR A 296 7.29 -0.72 10.43
CA THR A 296 7.24 -0.88 8.97
C THR A 296 8.25 -1.93 8.53
N ALA A 297 7.75 -3.12 8.21
CA ALA A 297 8.53 -4.14 7.55
C ALA A 297 8.63 -3.86 6.06
N THR A 298 9.78 -4.14 5.44
CA THR A 298 10.05 -4.03 4.01
C THR A 298 10.74 -5.28 3.47
N SER A 299 10.61 -5.55 2.18
CA SER A 299 11.09 -6.80 1.59
C SER A 299 12.49 -6.74 1.00
N THR A 300 13.05 -5.58 0.74
CA THR A 300 14.41 -5.39 0.19
C THR A 300 14.67 -6.04 -1.20
N GLY A 301 13.61 -6.47 -1.91
CA GLY A 301 13.67 -7.17 -3.20
C GLY A 301 13.58 -8.70 -3.06
N ASP A 302 13.23 -9.37 -4.15
CA ASP A 302 12.88 -10.81 -4.14
C ASP A 302 14.08 -11.74 -3.90
N ASP A 303 15.27 -11.34 -4.37
CA ASP A 303 16.50 -12.14 -4.22
C ASP A 303 17.18 -11.96 -2.87
N VAL A 304 16.71 -11.03 -2.04
CA VAL A 304 17.35 -10.68 -0.78
C VAL A 304 16.63 -11.32 0.40
N ILE A 305 17.28 -12.24 1.07
CA ILE A 305 16.76 -12.94 2.25
C ILE A 305 16.86 -12.16 3.56
N GLN A 306 17.41 -10.94 3.52
CA GLN A 306 17.44 -10.01 4.64
C GLN A 306 16.26 -9.09 4.59
N LYS A 307 15.53 -8.93 5.67
CA LYS A 307 14.38 -8.06 5.78
C LYS A 307 14.57 -7.02 6.86
N HIS A 308 14.16 -5.79 6.56
CA HIS A 308 14.14 -4.73 7.55
C HIS A 308 12.78 -4.67 8.26
N VAL A 309 12.84 -4.49 9.58
CA VAL A 309 11.73 -3.98 10.38
C VAL A 309 12.20 -2.70 11.03
N CYS A 310 11.60 -1.60 10.67
CA CYS A 310 11.94 -0.30 11.22
C CYS A 310 10.78 0.23 12.06
N ILE A 311 11.10 0.75 13.24
CA ILE A 311 10.14 1.24 14.21
C ILE A 311 10.35 2.74 14.36
N ALA A 312 9.37 3.54 13.91
CA ALA A 312 9.37 4.99 14.07
C ALA A 312 8.71 5.38 15.40
N TYR A 313 9.28 6.38 16.10
CA TYR A 313 8.85 6.79 17.44
C TYR A 313 7.49 7.48 17.42
N ARG A 314 6.42 6.68 17.46
CA ARG A 314 5.02 7.12 17.34
C ARG A 314 4.67 8.30 18.26
N ALA A 315 5.04 8.26 19.53
CA ALA A 315 4.68 9.32 20.49
C ALA A 315 5.26 10.69 20.08
N LYS A 316 6.51 10.74 19.61
CA LYS A 316 7.12 11.98 19.12
C LYS A 316 6.52 12.43 17.80
N MET A 317 6.22 11.51 16.90
CA MET A 317 5.58 11.83 15.62
C MET A 317 4.18 12.41 15.81
N LEU A 318 3.39 11.88 16.73
CA LEU A 318 2.08 12.39 17.08
C LEU A 318 2.12 13.80 17.70
N ALA A 319 3.21 14.12 18.39
CA ALA A 319 3.44 15.42 19.00
C ALA A 319 4.12 16.44 18.05
N GLY A 320 4.45 16.07 16.81
CA GLY A 320 5.19 16.92 15.88
C GLY A 320 6.62 17.23 16.34
N GLN A 321 7.19 16.39 17.21
CA GLN A 321 8.54 16.54 17.73
C GLN A 321 9.56 15.81 16.83
N PRO A 322 10.85 16.18 16.89
CA PRO A 322 11.91 15.41 16.26
C PRO A 322 11.80 13.93 16.66
N ALA A 323 11.59 13.06 15.68
CA ALA A 323 11.44 11.64 15.88
C ALA A 323 12.64 10.87 15.32
N THR A 324 12.88 9.70 15.89
CA THR A 324 13.90 8.75 15.45
C THR A 324 13.24 7.45 15.00
N GLU A 325 13.96 6.65 14.23
CA GLU A 325 13.60 5.32 13.84
C GLU A 325 14.69 4.34 14.25
N GLN A 326 14.31 3.14 14.64
CA GLN A 326 15.23 2.04 14.95
C GLN A 326 14.90 0.87 14.03
N CYS A 327 15.92 0.34 13.35
CA CYS A 327 15.74 -0.77 12.41
C CYS A 327 16.43 -2.03 12.91
N ILE A 328 15.78 -3.17 12.70
CA ILE A 328 16.30 -4.52 12.96
C ILE A 328 16.34 -5.24 11.62
N THR A 329 17.46 -5.90 11.32
CA THR A 329 17.58 -6.80 10.18
C THR A 329 17.29 -8.22 10.62
N ILE A 330 16.43 -8.92 9.89
CA ILE A 330 16.08 -10.32 10.09
C ILE A 330 16.54 -11.11 8.86
N ASP A 331 17.38 -12.11 9.09
CA ASP A 331 17.91 -12.98 8.04
C ASP A 331 17.05 -14.24 7.88
N GLY A 332 17.13 -14.88 6.71
CA GLY A 332 16.53 -16.17 6.45
C GLY A 332 15.00 -16.18 6.38
N VAL A 333 14.39 -15.04 6.06
CA VAL A 333 12.93 -14.90 5.89
C VAL A 333 12.60 -14.30 4.54
N ASN A 334 11.41 -14.63 4.02
CA ASN A 334 10.93 -14.06 2.76
C ASN A 334 10.22 -12.72 3.00
N PHE A 335 9.11 -12.71 3.74
CA PHE A 335 8.35 -11.50 4.04
C PHE A 335 7.96 -11.46 5.52
N LEU A 336 7.96 -10.26 6.08
CA LEU A 336 7.59 -10.01 7.48
C LEU A 336 6.35 -9.14 7.55
N ASN A 337 5.46 -9.43 8.51
CA ASN A 337 4.35 -8.57 8.87
C ASN A 337 4.36 -8.32 10.38
N ASN A 338 4.16 -7.06 10.77
CA ASN A 338 3.97 -6.68 12.16
C ASN A 338 2.48 -6.64 12.51
N ALA A 339 2.13 -7.04 13.71
CA ALA A 339 0.78 -6.97 14.23
C ALA A 339 0.31 -5.51 14.25
N ASP A 340 -0.81 -5.26 13.59
CA ASP A 340 -1.46 -3.97 13.40
C ASP A 340 -2.77 -3.92 14.19
N ILE A 341 -2.90 -2.97 15.12
CA ILE A 341 -4.02 -2.92 16.05
C ILE A 341 -5.29 -2.45 15.37
N ASP A 342 -6.34 -3.26 15.44
CA ASP A 342 -7.72 -2.85 15.20
C ASP A 342 -8.52 -2.78 16.52
N GLY A 343 -9.43 -1.79 16.61
CA GLY A 343 -10.25 -1.54 17.78
C GLY A 343 -9.56 -0.71 18.86
N GLN A 344 -10.31 -0.42 19.91
CA GLN A 344 -9.87 0.52 20.95
C GLN A 344 -9.28 -0.17 22.19
N LYS A 345 -9.35 -1.50 22.27
CA LYS A 345 -8.77 -2.24 23.39
C LYS A 345 -7.29 -2.47 23.16
N LEU A 346 -6.49 -1.78 23.95
CA LEU A 346 -5.03 -1.85 23.87
C LEU A 346 -4.50 -3.24 24.25
N PRO A 347 -3.37 -3.66 23.67
CA PRO A 347 -2.56 -4.75 24.23
C PRO A 347 -2.21 -4.47 25.69
N PRO A 348 -1.82 -5.47 26.48
CA PRO A 348 -1.28 -5.24 27.83
C PRO A 348 -0.12 -4.22 27.81
N ALA A 349 0.02 -3.45 28.88
CA ALA A 349 1.11 -2.47 28.99
C ALA A 349 2.47 -3.18 28.83
N GLY A 350 3.33 -2.64 27.96
CA GLY A 350 4.63 -3.23 27.66
C GLY A 350 4.61 -4.49 26.79
N ALA A 351 3.44 -4.86 26.24
CA ALA A 351 3.36 -6.00 25.31
C ALA A 351 4.23 -5.74 24.06
N PRO A 352 5.07 -6.72 23.68
CA PRO A 352 5.86 -6.62 22.44
C PRO A 352 4.95 -6.62 21.23
N ASN A 353 5.41 -6.01 20.13
CA ASN A 353 4.77 -6.25 18.85
C ASN A 353 5.05 -7.68 18.39
N ILE A 354 4.04 -8.39 17.91
CA ILE A 354 4.20 -9.70 17.30
C ILE A 354 4.46 -9.50 15.80
N MET A 355 5.56 -10.02 15.33
CA MET A 355 5.93 -10.04 13.92
C MET A 355 5.88 -11.47 13.41
N MET A 356 5.33 -11.69 12.21
CA MET A 356 5.18 -13.03 11.63
C MET A 356 5.67 -13.11 10.20
N ALA A 357 6.13 -14.32 9.83
CA ALA A 357 6.44 -14.73 8.47
C ALA A 357 5.96 -16.15 8.22
N ALA A 358 5.62 -16.46 6.97
CA ALA A 358 5.37 -17.82 6.52
C ALA A 358 6.68 -18.47 6.05
N GLY A 359 6.92 -19.71 6.41
CA GLY A 359 7.88 -20.59 5.75
C GLY A 359 7.23 -21.31 4.56
N GLY A 360 7.95 -22.21 3.93
CA GLY A 360 7.40 -23.03 2.86
C GLY A 360 8.44 -23.91 2.19
N THR A 361 8.06 -25.14 1.87
CA THR A 361 8.91 -26.13 1.21
C THR A 361 9.38 -25.71 -0.19
N GLN A 362 8.74 -24.70 -0.79
CA GLN A 362 9.07 -24.15 -2.11
C GLN A 362 10.11 -23.02 -2.04
N LEU A 363 10.44 -22.52 -0.84
CA LEU A 363 11.40 -21.43 -0.64
C LEU A 363 12.82 -21.96 -0.54
N LYS A 364 13.78 -21.21 -1.10
CA LYS A 364 15.22 -21.50 -0.99
C LYS A 364 15.87 -20.51 -0.03
N ASN A 365 16.80 -21.00 0.81
CA ASN A 365 17.60 -20.19 1.75
C ASN A 365 16.76 -19.40 2.78
N VAL A 366 15.49 -19.72 2.95
CA VAL A 366 14.58 -19.22 3.99
C VAL A 366 13.99 -20.43 4.73
N PHE A 367 13.07 -20.22 5.66
CA PHE A 367 12.39 -21.33 6.33
C PHE A 367 11.75 -22.28 5.31
N ASN A 368 12.30 -23.47 5.16
CA ASN A 368 12.00 -24.43 4.11
C ASN A 368 10.93 -25.47 4.50
N ASP A 369 10.17 -25.21 5.54
CA ASP A 369 9.05 -26.04 5.98
C ASP A 369 7.76 -25.22 6.09
N ASP A 370 6.62 -25.89 5.98
CA ASP A 370 5.32 -25.27 6.10
C ASP A 370 5.04 -24.95 7.57
N GLY A 371 5.23 -23.69 7.92
CA GLY A 371 5.04 -23.19 9.27
C GLY A 371 4.81 -21.69 9.28
N ILE A 372 4.23 -21.19 10.35
CA ILE A 372 4.21 -19.75 10.63
C ILE A 372 5.23 -19.50 11.72
N TYR A 373 6.12 -18.54 11.48
CA TYR A 373 7.18 -18.15 12.40
C TYR A 373 6.86 -16.80 12.99
N PHE A 374 7.16 -16.60 14.28
CA PHE A 374 6.95 -15.32 14.92
C PHE A 374 8.15 -14.84 15.73
N TRP A 375 8.22 -13.55 15.90
CA TRP A 375 9.14 -12.83 16.78
C TRP A 375 8.35 -11.92 17.71
N LYS A 376 8.87 -11.70 18.91
CA LYS A 376 8.44 -10.64 19.83
C LYS A 376 9.40 -9.48 19.71
N VAL A 377 8.93 -8.36 19.20
CA VAL A 377 9.74 -7.17 18.96
C VAL A 377 9.55 -6.18 20.09
N HIS A 378 10.62 -5.89 20.79
CA HIS A 378 10.69 -4.88 21.83
C HIS A 378 11.51 -3.70 21.37
N VAL A 379 10.96 -2.50 21.46
CA VAL A 379 11.68 -1.24 21.19
C VAL A 379 11.98 -0.53 22.51
N ASP A 380 13.28 -0.17 22.71
CA ASP A 380 13.70 0.66 23.84
C ASP A 380 14.10 2.05 23.32
N TRP A 381 13.25 3.02 23.54
CA TRP A 381 13.46 4.41 23.10
C TRP A 381 14.49 5.15 23.94
N LYS A 382 14.83 4.67 25.15
CA LYS A 382 15.83 5.26 26.04
C LYS A 382 17.22 4.70 25.75
N ASN A 383 17.30 3.39 25.50
CA ASN A 383 18.54 2.72 25.14
C ASN A 383 18.34 1.84 23.90
N PRO A 384 18.56 2.39 22.70
CA PRO A 384 18.35 1.67 21.44
C PRO A 384 19.09 0.34 21.31
N ALA A 385 20.20 0.15 22.01
CA ALA A 385 20.94 -1.12 22.03
C ALA A 385 20.13 -2.29 22.63
N ASN A 386 19.09 -2.01 23.40
CA ASN A 386 18.18 -3.02 23.95
C ASN A 386 17.04 -3.39 23.00
N THR A 387 16.86 -2.66 21.89
CA THR A 387 15.83 -2.98 20.89
C THR A 387 16.17 -4.28 20.18
N LYS A 388 15.23 -5.23 20.21
CA LYS A 388 15.47 -6.57 19.67
C LYS A 388 14.20 -7.28 19.25
N ALA A 389 14.36 -8.21 18.33
CA ALA A 389 13.36 -9.20 17.95
C ALA A 389 13.74 -10.57 18.53
N ASN A 390 12.97 -11.06 19.48
CA ASN A 390 13.17 -12.37 20.10
C ASN A 390 12.40 -13.43 19.29
N GLY A 391 13.11 -14.36 18.70
CA GLY A 391 12.61 -15.40 17.80
C GLY A 391 13.72 -15.86 16.84
N PRO A 392 13.38 -16.62 15.78
CA PRO A 392 12.04 -17.09 15.42
C PRO A 392 11.53 -18.22 16.33
N THR A 393 10.23 -18.26 16.54
CA THR A 393 9.52 -19.41 17.11
C THR A 393 8.51 -19.93 16.11
N LYS A 394 8.54 -21.23 15.82
CA LYS A 394 7.61 -21.87 14.86
C LYS A 394 6.27 -22.16 15.52
N ILE A 395 5.19 -21.81 14.82
CA ILE A 395 3.82 -22.27 15.10
C ILE A 395 3.50 -23.36 14.08
N PRO A 396 3.27 -24.61 14.51
CA PRO A 396 2.85 -25.67 13.61
C PRO A 396 1.48 -25.35 12.99
N VAL A 397 1.37 -25.48 11.67
CA VAL A 397 0.13 -25.36 10.89
C VAL A 397 0.05 -26.53 9.92
N ALA A 398 -1.15 -26.81 9.41
CA ALA A 398 -1.27 -27.83 8.38
C ALA A 398 -0.47 -27.44 7.13
N PRO A 399 0.17 -28.40 6.46
CA PRO A 399 0.97 -28.16 5.27
C PRO A 399 0.19 -27.42 4.18
N TYR A 400 0.90 -26.60 3.42
CA TYR A 400 0.36 -25.87 2.29
C TYR A 400 1.38 -25.80 1.16
N HIS A 401 0.90 -25.52 -0.02
CA HIS A 401 1.72 -25.20 -1.17
C HIS A 401 1.37 -23.82 -1.65
N TYR A 402 2.37 -22.98 -1.88
CA TYR A 402 2.12 -21.63 -2.37
C TYR A 402 1.47 -21.64 -3.74
N LEU A 403 0.50 -20.77 -3.95
CA LEU A 403 -0.10 -20.59 -5.27
C LEU A 403 0.99 -20.15 -6.26
N CYS A 404 0.99 -20.70 -7.47
CA CYS A 404 2.02 -20.48 -8.49
C CYS A 404 3.45 -20.83 -8.02
N ASN A 405 3.64 -21.72 -7.08
CA ASN A 405 4.93 -22.10 -6.47
C ASN A 405 5.64 -20.98 -5.70
N GLY A 406 4.90 -19.97 -5.28
CA GLY A 406 5.45 -18.79 -4.61
C GLY A 406 6.06 -17.77 -5.59
N GLN A 407 6.61 -16.68 -5.05
CA GLN A 407 7.23 -15.59 -5.78
C GLN A 407 6.28 -14.85 -6.76
N LEU A 408 6.85 -14.00 -7.61
CA LEU A 408 6.15 -13.20 -8.62
C LEU A 408 5.74 -14.02 -9.86
N SER A 409 5.47 -15.30 -9.69
CA SER A 409 5.05 -16.14 -10.81
C SER A 409 3.56 -15.97 -11.10
N SER A 410 3.20 -16.00 -12.36
CA SER A 410 1.85 -15.81 -12.85
C SER A 410 1.24 -17.13 -13.26
N CYS A 411 0.15 -17.54 -12.62
CA CYS A 411 -0.54 -18.79 -12.98
C CYS A 411 -2.07 -18.67 -13.05
N VAL A 412 -2.66 -17.55 -12.59
CA VAL A 412 -4.12 -17.40 -12.63
C VAL A 412 -4.56 -17.14 -14.08
N PRO A 413 -5.29 -18.07 -14.70
CA PRO A 413 -5.79 -17.91 -16.05
C PRO A 413 -6.92 -16.88 -16.10
N GLN A 414 -7.13 -16.30 -17.28
CA GLN A 414 -8.20 -15.38 -17.57
C GLN A 414 -8.91 -15.79 -18.86
N PRO A 415 -10.18 -15.38 -19.07
CA PRO A 415 -10.82 -15.53 -20.38
C PRO A 415 -10.10 -14.73 -21.48
N ASP A 416 -10.24 -15.14 -22.73
CA ASP A 416 -9.85 -14.40 -23.93
C ASP A 416 -8.37 -13.95 -23.99
N THR A 417 -7.46 -14.60 -23.24
CA THR A 417 -6.02 -14.32 -23.27
C THR A 417 -5.21 -15.48 -22.70
N GLU A 418 -4.01 -15.67 -23.23
CA GLU A 418 -3.02 -16.59 -22.64
C GLU A 418 -2.26 -15.97 -21.47
N ARG A 419 -2.40 -14.64 -21.26
CA ARG A 419 -1.74 -13.94 -20.17
C ARG A 419 -2.36 -14.36 -18.82
N ARG A 420 -1.50 -14.74 -17.89
CA ARG A 420 -1.87 -15.14 -16.55
C ARG A 420 -1.51 -14.07 -15.56
N LEU A 421 -2.30 -13.93 -14.50
CA LEU A 421 -2.06 -12.95 -13.44
C LEU A 421 -1.13 -13.52 -12.38
N ASP A 422 -0.30 -12.65 -11.78
CA ASP A 422 0.51 -12.97 -10.64
C ASP A 422 -0.33 -13.04 -9.35
N VAL A 423 0.24 -13.59 -8.28
CA VAL A 423 -0.54 -13.92 -7.07
C VAL A 423 0.15 -13.52 -5.77
N GLN A 424 1.39 -13.03 -5.81
CA GLN A 424 2.17 -12.76 -4.60
C GLN A 424 2.06 -13.90 -3.56
N GLY A 425 2.15 -15.17 -4.04
CA GLY A 425 1.70 -16.35 -3.32
C GLY A 425 2.60 -16.80 -2.15
N ASP A 426 3.78 -16.22 -1.99
CA ASP A 426 4.88 -16.69 -1.12
C ASP A 426 4.92 -16.03 0.26
N LYS A 427 3.83 -15.37 0.68
CA LYS A 427 3.83 -14.54 1.89
C LYS A 427 2.48 -14.47 2.60
N ILE A 428 2.50 -14.19 3.90
CA ILE A 428 1.33 -13.66 4.60
C ILE A 428 1.02 -12.30 3.99
N MET A 429 -0.20 -12.13 3.49
CA MET A 429 -0.65 -10.86 2.92
C MET A 429 -0.85 -9.80 4.00
N THR A 430 -0.71 -8.53 3.63
CA THR A 430 -1.04 -7.42 4.53
C THR A 430 -2.56 -7.38 4.75
N ARG A 431 -3.05 -7.15 5.91
CA ARG A 431 -2.50 -6.82 7.22
C ARG A 431 -2.43 -8.06 8.10
N LEU A 432 -1.48 -8.08 9.03
CA LEU A 432 -1.50 -8.98 10.18
C LEU A 432 -2.28 -8.28 11.28
N VAL A 433 -3.56 -8.62 11.45
CA VAL A 433 -4.46 -7.85 12.30
C VAL A 433 -4.49 -8.40 13.72
N TYR A 434 -4.13 -7.54 14.69
CA TYR A 434 -4.26 -7.82 16.11
C TYR A 434 -5.56 -7.27 16.67
N ARG A 435 -6.23 -8.09 17.48
CA ARG A 435 -7.46 -7.72 18.22
C ARG A 435 -7.38 -8.17 19.65
N ARG A 436 -7.80 -7.28 20.57
CA ARG A 436 -8.12 -7.67 21.94
C ARG A 436 -9.62 -7.59 22.15
N ILE A 437 -10.25 -8.73 22.29
CA ILE A 437 -11.70 -8.86 22.53
C ILE A 437 -11.95 -9.51 23.89
N ALA A 438 -13.22 -9.63 24.31
CA ALA A 438 -13.56 -10.13 25.64
C ALA A 438 -12.88 -11.46 25.95
N GLY A 439 -11.91 -11.45 26.85
CA GLY A 439 -11.26 -12.63 27.42
C GLY A 439 -10.02 -13.16 26.67
N HIS A 440 -9.67 -12.64 25.48
CA HIS A 440 -8.47 -13.10 24.75
C HIS A 440 -7.91 -12.04 23.79
N GLU A 441 -6.69 -12.29 23.33
CA GLU A 441 -6.02 -11.55 22.27
C GLU A 441 -5.91 -12.47 21.06
N SER A 442 -6.28 -11.97 19.88
CA SER A 442 -6.23 -12.71 18.61
C SER A 442 -5.39 -11.98 17.58
N ILE A 443 -4.73 -12.76 16.72
CA ILE A 443 -4.09 -12.29 15.50
C ILE A 443 -4.70 -13.08 14.35
N VAL A 444 -5.15 -12.38 13.29
CA VAL A 444 -5.64 -13.03 12.07
C VAL A 444 -4.70 -12.73 10.90
N ALA A 445 -4.51 -13.73 10.06
CA ALA A 445 -3.63 -13.70 8.89
C ALA A 445 -4.20 -14.54 7.74
N ALA A 446 -3.82 -14.20 6.51
CA ALA A 446 -4.20 -14.98 5.33
C ALA A 446 -3.12 -14.91 4.25
N HIS A 447 -3.10 -15.93 3.38
CA HIS A 447 -2.26 -15.98 2.18
C HIS A 447 -2.88 -16.85 1.08
N SER A 448 -2.33 -16.76 -0.12
CA SER A 448 -2.78 -17.56 -1.27
C SER A 448 -2.10 -18.92 -1.27
N VAL A 449 -2.86 -19.98 -1.51
CA VAL A 449 -2.35 -21.36 -1.60
C VAL A 449 -2.90 -22.08 -2.82
N ALA A 450 -2.12 -23.05 -3.34
CA ALA A 450 -2.59 -24.00 -4.33
C ALA A 450 -3.59 -24.96 -3.70
N THR A 451 -4.63 -25.29 -4.45
CA THR A 451 -5.68 -26.24 -4.06
C THR A 451 -5.97 -27.21 -5.20
N LYS A 452 -6.73 -28.27 -4.94
CA LYS A 452 -7.14 -29.21 -6.01
C LYS A 452 -7.88 -28.53 -7.16
N GLY A 453 -8.59 -27.43 -6.88
CA GLY A 453 -9.40 -26.72 -7.87
C GLY A 453 -8.71 -25.51 -8.51
N GLY A 454 -7.49 -25.15 -8.11
CA GLY A 454 -6.79 -23.94 -8.58
C GLY A 454 -6.13 -23.18 -7.46
N GLY A 455 -6.66 -22.01 -7.08
CA GLY A 455 -6.17 -21.18 -5.98
C GLY A 455 -7.18 -21.04 -4.86
N GLY A 456 -6.70 -20.99 -3.61
CA GLY A 456 -7.55 -20.82 -2.44
C GLY A 456 -6.93 -19.87 -1.43
N VAL A 457 -7.77 -19.33 -0.57
CA VAL A 457 -7.39 -18.48 0.54
C VAL A 457 -7.19 -19.33 1.79
N ARG A 458 -5.94 -19.48 2.23
CA ARG A 458 -5.61 -20.02 3.54
C ARG A 458 -5.66 -18.89 4.55
N TRP A 459 -6.41 -19.09 5.64
CA TRP A 459 -6.57 -18.12 6.71
C TRP A 459 -6.36 -18.75 8.08
N TYR A 460 -5.96 -17.91 9.04
CA TYR A 460 -5.60 -18.31 10.40
C TYR A 460 -6.21 -17.36 11.42
N GLU A 461 -6.56 -17.90 12.60
CA GLU A 461 -6.67 -17.17 13.85
C GLU A 461 -5.67 -17.76 14.84
N PHE A 462 -4.75 -16.94 15.31
CA PHE A 462 -3.87 -17.25 16.43
C PHE A 462 -4.40 -16.57 17.67
N ARG A 463 -4.30 -17.22 18.83
CA ARG A 463 -4.61 -16.60 20.12
C ARG A 463 -3.37 -16.54 20.97
N LEU A 464 -3.17 -15.45 21.71
CA LEU A 464 -2.03 -15.29 22.56
C LEU A 464 -2.27 -16.08 23.86
N ASP A 465 -1.30 -16.88 24.25
CA ASP A 465 -1.31 -17.62 25.50
C ASP A 465 -0.93 -16.71 26.70
N LYS A 466 -0.82 -17.30 27.90
CA LYS A 466 -0.46 -16.55 29.13
C LYS A 466 0.94 -15.91 29.08
N LYS A 467 1.82 -16.38 28.17
CA LYS A 467 3.17 -15.81 27.93
C LYS A 467 3.15 -14.73 26.86
N GLY A 468 1.99 -14.50 26.22
CA GLY A 468 1.84 -13.65 25.06
C GLY A 468 2.44 -14.26 23.78
N ASP A 469 2.54 -15.60 23.71
CA ASP A 469 2.96 -16.32 22.51
C ASP A 469 1.73 -16.66 21.67
N PRO A 470 1.75 -16.38 20.35
CA PRO A 470 0.66 -16.76 19.47
C PRO A 470 0.64 -18.29 19.28
N VAL A 471 -0.53 -18.88 19.52
CA VAL A 471 -0.79 -20.30 19.28
C VAL A 471 -1.94 -20.44 18.30
N LEU A 472 -1.87 -21.44 17.43
CA LEU A 472 -2.92 -21.68 16.43
C LEU A 472 -4.24 -22.04 17.14
N TYR A 473 -5.27 -21.23 16.93
CA TYR A 473 -6.62 -21.48 17.43
C TYR A 473 -7.50 -22.15 16.37
N GLN A 474 -7.40 -21.68 15.12
CA GLN A 474 -8.07 -22.28 13.96
C GLN A 474 -7.39 -21.88 12.64
N GLN A 475 -7.60 -22.68 11.63
CA GLN A 475 -7.19 -22.44 10.25
C GLN A 475 -8.18 -23.09 9.28
N GLY A 476 -8.21 -22.61 8.04
CA GLY A 476 -9.01 -23.18 6.96
C GLY A 476 -8.51 -22.70 5.60
N THR A 477 -8.90 -23.41 4.54
CA THR A 477 -8.64 -23.03 3.16
C THR A 477 -9.95 -22.88 2.42
N TYR A 478 -10.27 -21.67 1.98
CA TYR A 478 -11.51 -21.38 1.28
C TYR A 478 -11.28 -21.43 -0.24
N THR A 479 -11.93 -22.42 -0.90
CA THR A 479 -11.76 -22.71 -2.33
C THR A 479 -13.01 -23.33 -2.97
N PRO A 480 -14.22 -22.74 -2.80
CA PRO A 480 -15.41 -23.31 -3.43
C PRO A 480 -15.32 -23.35 -4.95
N GLU A 481 -15.97 -24.38 -5.55
CA GLU A 481 -16.27 -24.46 -6.98
C GLU A 481 -15.06 -24.53 -7.93
N GLY A 482 -13.83 -24.69 -7.40
CA GLY A 482 -12.65 -24.89 -8.24
C GLY A 482 -12.16 -23.67 -9.00
N PHE A 483 -12.59 -22.46 -8.63
CA PHE A 483 -12.06 -21.20 -9.16
C PHE A 483 -10.88 -20.69 -8.34
N TYR A 484 -10.10 -19.77 -8.94
CA TYR A 484 -9.00 -19.12 -8.24
C TYR A 484 -9.50 -18.05 -7.30
N ARG A 485 -8.98 -18.08 -6.06
CA ARG A 485 -9.10 -17.03 -5.05
C ARG A 485 -7.71 -16.72 -4.53
N TRP A 486 -7.30 -15.44 -4.65
CA TRP A 486 -5.94 -15.03 -4.33
C TRP A 486 -5.91 -13.60 -3.80
N MET A 487 -4.73 -13.09 -3.40
CA MET A 487 -4.54 -11.77 -2.81
C MET A 487 -5.51 -11.46 -1.66
N PRO A 488 -5.59 -12.33 -0.63
CA PRO A 488 -6.53 -12.10 0.44
C PRO A 488 -6.12 -10.95 1.36
N SER A 489 -7.13 -10.28 1.93
CA SER A 489 -6.98 -9.39 3.07
C SER A 489 -8.04 -9.71 4.12
N ILE A 490 -7.64 -9.80 5.38
CA ILE A 490 -8.45 -10.31 6.48
C ILE A 490 -8.58 -9.28 7.60
N ALA A 491 -9.74 -9.22 8.25
CA ALA A 491 -9.97 -8.45 9.46
C ALA A 491 -10.93 -9.18 10.42
N MET A 492 -10.96 -8.72 11.67
CA MET A 492 -11.83 -9.26 12.72
C MET A 492 -12.57 -8.11 13.40
N ASP A 493 -13.87 -8.23 13.62
CA ASP A 493 -14.67 -7.24 14.32
C ASP A 493 -14.60 -7.38 15.86
N LYS A 494 -15.28 -6.49 16.59
CA LYS A 494 -15.31 -6.51 18.06
C LYS A 494 -16.01 -7.73 18.68
N ARG A 495 -16.72 -8.53 17.87
CA ARG A 495 -17.37 -9.78 18.29
C ARG A 495 -16.51 -11.01 18.07
N GLY A 496 -15.40 -10.86 17.31
CA GLY A 496 -14.54 -11.96 16.87
C GLY A 496 -15.05 -12.61 15.59
N ASP A 497 -15.97 -11.97 14.90
CA ASP A 497 -16.39 -12.39 13.57
C ASP A 497 -15.28 -12.00 12.57
N ILE A 498 -15.03 -12.83 11.57
CA ILE A 498 -13.94 -12.64 10.61
C ILE A 498 -14.51 -12.39 9.22
N GLY A 499 -13.99 -11.36 8.53
CA GLY A 499 -14.23 -11.07 7.13
C GLY A 499 -12.95 -11.15 6.33
N VAL A 500 -13.02 -11.74 5.14
CA VAL A 500 -11.91 -11.92 4.22
C VAL A 500 -12.32 -11.44 2.84
N GLY A 501 -11.66 -10.42 2.31
CA GLY A 501 -11.78 -9.99 0.92
C GLY A 501 -10.66 -10.64 0.08
N TYR A 502 -10.91 -10.87 -1.20
CA TYR A 502 -9.95 -11.49 -2.10
C TYR A 502 -10.32 -11.30 -3.57
N SER A 503 -9.33 -11.41 -4.45
CA SER A 503 -9.51 -11.52 -5.89
C SER A 503 -10.09 -12.87 -6.28
N PHE A 504 -10.98 -12.88 -7.25
CA PHE A 504 -11.66 -14.06 -7.80
C PHE A 504 -11.53 -14.07 -9.32
N GLY A 505 -11.33 -15.24 -9.91
CA GLY A 505 -11.28 -15.41 -11.36
C GLY A 505 -10.95 -16.82 -11.78
N GLY A 506 -10.67 -16.97 -13.08
CA GLY A 506 -10.35 -18.27 -13.66
C GLY A 506 -10.53 -18.30 -15.17
N PRO A 507 -10.39 -19.46 -15.83
CA PRO A 507 -10.45 -19.54 -17.29
C PRO A 507 -11.80 -19.13 -17.90
N SER A 508 -12.88 -19.18 -17.12
CA SER A 508 -14.24 -18.80 -17.54
C SER A 508 -14.79 -17.57 -16.85
N ASN A 509 -14.03 -16.95 -15.94
CA ASN A 509 -14.45 -15.80 -15.17
C ASN A 509 -13.38 -14.70 -15.22
N PHE A 510 -13.78 -13.50 -15.61
CA PHE A 510 -12.91 -12.33 -15.57
C PHE A 510 -12.50 -12.01 -14.12
N PRO A 511 -11.30 -11.43 -13.93
CA PRO A 511 -10.83 -11.06 -12.59
C PRO A 511 -11.74 -10.03 -11.92
N GLY A 512 -12.21 -10.34 -10.73
CA GLY A 512 -13.09 -9.49 -9.93
C GLY A 512 -12.84 -9.66 -8.45
N GLN A 513 -13.74 -9.10 -7.63
CA GLN A 513 -13.55 -9.01 -6.19
C GLN A 513 -14.71 -9.61 -5.42
N ARG A 514 -14.40 -10.40 -4.41
CA ARG A 514 -15.38 -11.03 -3.53
C ARG A 514 -14.94 -10.96 -2.08
N PHE A 515 -15.86 -11.23 -1.18
CA PHE A 515 -15.56 -11.48 0.22
C PHE A 515 -16.40 -12.60 0.79
N ALA A 516 -15.83 -13.31 1.74
CA ALA A 516 -16.49 -14.33 2.54
C ALA A 516 -16.27 -14.03 4.02
N ALA A 517 -17.11 -14.62 4.86
CA ALA A 517 -17.04 -14.33 6.28
C ALA A 517 -17.49 -15.50 7.14
N ARG A 518 -17.16 -15.42 8.44
CA ARG A 518 -17.67 -16.31 9.47
C ARG A 518 -18.03 -15.55 10.73
N LEU A 519 -19.00 -16.08 11.46
CA LEU A 519 -19.28 -15.62 12.81
C LEU A 519 -18.37 -16.32 13.82
N ALA A 520 -18.08 -15.70 14.93
CA ALA A 520 -17.28 -16.30 16.01
C ALA A 520 -17.87 -17.63 16.52
N SER A 521 -19.19 -17.80 16.42
CA SER A 521 -19.93 -18.99 16.80
C SER A 521 -19.94 -20.12 15.76
N ASP A 522 -19.47 -19.86 14.53
CA ASP A 522 -19.48 -20.87 13.48
C ASP A 522 -18.45 -21.98 13.72
N PRO A 523 -18.59 -23.15 13.10
CA PRO A 523 -17.60 -24.21 13.17
C PRO A 523 -16.19 -23.70 12.80
N LYS A 524 -15.18 -24.10 13.56
CA LYS A 524 -13.81 -23.70 13.31
C LYS A 524 -13.35 -24.14 11.92
N GLY A 525 -12.49 -23.34 11.29
CA GLY A 525 -11.89 -23.64 10.00
C GLY A 525 -12.80 -23.38 8.79
N GLN A 526 -14.01 -22.86 8.99
CA GLN A 526 -14.97 -22.58 7.92
C GLN A 526 -15.36 -21.11 7.84
N LEU A 527 -15.48 -20.59 6.61
CA LEU A 527 -16.16 -19.33 6.29
C LEU A 527 -17.61 -19.67 5.99
N ALA A 528 -18.48 -19.59 6.99
CA ALA A 528 -19.81 -20.19 6.95
C ALA A 528 -20.88 -19.34 6.25
N LEU A 529 -20.59 -18.08 5.91
CA LEU A 529 -21.46 -17.22 5.13
C LEU A 529 -21.21 -17.44 3.64
N HIS A 530 -22.27 -17.39 2.84
CA HIS A 530 -22.16 -17.41 1.39
C HIS A 530 -21.35 -16.21 0.89
N GLU A 531 -20.58 -16.41 -0.15
CA GLU A 531 -19.73 -15.39 -0.78
C GLU A 531 -20.55 -14.17 -1.26
N THR A 532 -20.06 -12.98 -1.03
CA THR A 532 -20.65 -11.74 -1.58
C THR A 532 -19.74 -11.18 -2.67
N VAL A 533 -20.33 -10.81 -3.79
CA VAL A 533 -19.64 -10.16 -4.89
C VAL A 533 -19.49 -8.67 -4.58
N LEU A 534 -18.24 -8.18 -4.56
CA LEU A 534 -17.94 -6.75 -4.50
C LEU A 534 -17.91 -6.13 -5.90
N ALA A 535 -17.21 -6.78 -6.83
CA ALA A 535 -17.13 -6.38 -8.23
C ALA A 535 -16.98 -7.61 -9.13
N GLU A 536 -17.83 -7.72 -10.15
CA GLU A 536 -17.60 -8.65 -11.25
C GLU A 536 -16.66 -8.00 -12.28
N GLY A 537 -15.67 -8.77 -12.76
CA GLY A 537 -14.86 -8.38 -13.91
C GLY A 537 -15.63 -8.54 -15.21
N GLU A 538 -15.41 -7.63 -16.16
CA GLU A 538 -16.01 -7.62 -17.48
C GLU A 538 -14.95 -7.82 -18.60
N ALA A 539 -13.68 -7.78 -18.24
CA ALA A 539 -12.55 -7.94 -19.17
C ALA A 539 -11.32 -8.56 -18.48
N SER A 540 -10.43 -9.12 -19.28
CA SER A 540 -9.12 -9.61 -18.86
C SER A 540 -8.08 -8.51 -18.90
N GLN A 541 -7.13 -8.53 -17.96
CA GLN A 541 -5.95 -7.69 -18.00
C GLN A 541 -4.97 -8.23 -19.07
N LYS A 542 -4.70 -7.45 -20.13
CA LYS A 542 -3.89 -7.86 -21.28
C LYS A 542 -2.56 -7.13 -21.41
N ASN A 543 -2.37 -6.02 -20.68
CA ASN A 543 -1.20 -5.16 -20.79
C ASN A 543 -0.03 -5.61 -19.90
N THR A 544 -0.31 -6.20 -18.74
CA THR A 544 0.68 -6.71 -17.80
C THR A 544 0.18 -7.97 -17.10
N LEU A 545 1.10 -8.75 -16.51
CA LEU A 545 0.75 -9.87 -15.63
C LEU A 545 0.57 -9.43 -14.17
N ARG A 546 1.06 -8.21 -13.79
CA ARG A 546 1.04 -7.69 -12.43
C ARG A 546 -0.39 -7.36 -11.99
N TRP A 547 -0.82 -7.93 -10.86
CA TRP A 547 -2.15 -7.81 -10.29
C TRP A 547 -2.09 -7.42 -8.82
N GLU A 548 -2.69 -6.30 -8.46
CA GLU A 548 -2.84 -5.76 -7.10
C GLU A 548 -1.53 -5.54 -6.29
N ASP A 549 -0.67 -6.51 -6.15
CA ASP A 549 0.41 -6.69 -5.19
C ASP A 549 -0.11 -6.87 -3.75
N TYR A 550 -1.04 -6.07 -3.31
CA TYR A 550 -1.77 -6.21 -2.06
C TYR A 550 -3.11 -5.47 -2.12
N THR A 551 -3.98 -5.79 -1.18
CA THR A 551 -5.27 -5.15 -0.97
C THR A 551 -5.52 -4.96 0.52
N THR A 552 -6.61 -4.30 0.89
CA THR A 552 -6.87 -4.00 2.31
C THR A 552 -8.32 -4.24 2.70
N THR A 553 -8.49 -5.01 3.79
CA THR A 553 -9.71 -5.03 4.59
C THR A 553 -9.47 -4.24 5.87
N ALA A 554 -10.22 -3.16 6.07
CA ALA A 554 -10.12 -2.26 7.22
C ALA A 554 -11.39 -2.29 8.07
N MET A 555 -11.25 -2.10 9.38
CA MET A 555 -12.39 -1.97 10.28
C MET A 555 -12.81 -0.51 10.43
N ASP A 556 -14.11 -0.25 10.43
CA ASP A 556 -14.66 1.08 10.72
C ASP A 556 -14.47 1.42 12.22
N PRO A 557 -13.69 2.45 12.54
CA PRO A 557 -13.43 2.80 13.94
C PRO A 557 -14.65 3.42 14.65
N SER A 558 -15.70 3.77 13.90
CA SER A 558 -16.90 4.39 14.48
C SER A 558 -17.82 3.39 15.15
N ASP A 559 -17.87 2.16 14.65
CA ASP A 559 -18.74 1.11 15.19
C ASP A 559 -18.02 -0.19 15.55
N ASP A 560 -16.79 -0.35 15.06
CA ASP A 560 -15.95 -1.53 15.25
C ASP A 560 -16.63 -2.85 14.82
N CYS A 561 -17.52 -2.73 13.81
CA CYS A 561 -18.35 -3.79 13.25
C CYS A 561 -18.33 -3.84 11.72
N THR A 562 -18.17 -2.68 11.06
CA THR A 562 -18.23 -2.59 9.61
C THR A 562 -16.86 -2.84 9.02
N PHE A 563 -16.80 -3.81 8.12
CA PHE A 563 -15.63 -4.11 7.30
C PHE A 563 -15.69 -3.25 6.04
N TRP A 564 -14.56 -2.68 5.66
CA TRP A 564 -14.34 -1.99 4.41
C TRP A 564 -13.26 -2.72 3.63
N TYR A 565 -13.55 -3.07 2.38
CA TYR A 565 -12.66 -3.80 1.52
C TYR A 565 -12.49 -3.09 0.17
N VAL A 566 -11.31 -3.14 -0.40
CA VAL A 566 -10.97 -2.60 -1.73
C VAL A 566 -10.25 -3.66 -2.55
N GLY A 567 -10.50 -3.71 -3.85
CA GLY A 567 -9.75 -4.57 -4.76
C GLY A 567 -9.96 -4.19 -6.22
N ASP A 568 -9.14 -4.77 -7.09
CA ASP A 568 -9.07 -4.46 -8.52
C ASP A 568 -10.12 -5.22 -9.34
N TYR A 569 -10.61 -4.60 -10.39
CA TYR A 569 -11.41 -5.22 -11.42
C TYR A 569 -11.28 -4.47 -12.75
N PHE A 570 -11.77 -5.04 -13.85
CA PHE A 570 -11.78 -4.41 -15.16
C PHE A 570 -13.21 -4.32 -15.67
N LYS A 571 -13.59 -3.17 -16.20
CA LYS A 571 -14.77 -3.03 -17.06
C LYS A 571 -14.39 -3.31 -18.50
N LYS A 572 -15.38 -3.59 -19.32
CA LYS A 572 -15.22 -3.72 -20.75
C LYS A 572 -14.50 -2.48 -21.32
N ASP A 573 -13.51 -2.72 -22.18
CA ASP A 573 -12.70 -1.69 -22.85
C ASP A 573 -11.73 -0.90 -21.93
N ASP A 574 -11.58 -1.26 -20.67
CA ASP A 574 -10.55 -0.66 -19.82
C ASP A 574 -9.14 -1.09 -20.26
N THR A 575 -8.21 -0.15 -20.20
CA THR A 575 -6.78 -0.38 -20.49
C THR A 575 -5.93 -0.50 -19.23
N SER A 576 -6.52 -0.27 -18.05
CA SER A 576 -5.90 -0.40 -16.74
C SER A 576 -6.96 -0.79 -15.71
N TYR A 577 -6.53 -1.17 -14.51
CA TYR A 577 -7.43 -1.54 -13.43
C TYR A 577 -8.37 -0.41 -13.02
N ARG A 578 -9.53 -0.78 -12.52
CA ARG A 578 -10.37 0.01 -11.62
C ARG A 578 -10.31 -0.59 -10.23
N THR A 579 -10.62 0.20 -9.22
CA THR A 579 -10.81 -0.34 -7.89
C THR A 579 -12.25 -0.20 -7.43
N LYS A 580 -12.71 -1.19 -6.67
CA LYS A 580 -14.02 -1.15 -6.02
C LYS A 580 -13.85 -1.14 -4.52
N ILE A 581 -14.48 -0.17 -3.88
CA ILE A 581 -14.54 -0.07 -2.42
C ILE A 581 -15.93 -0.48 -1.98
N GLY A 582 -16.03 -1.37 -1.01
CA GLY A 582 -17.30 -1.82 -0.46
C GLY A 582 -17.27 -1.98 1.06
N ALA A 583 -18.44 -1.84 1.67
CA ALA A 583 -18.62 -2.05 3.09
C ALA A 583 -19.67 -3.11 3.38
N PHE A 584 -19.41 -3.93 4.38
CA PHE A 584 -20.35 -4.96 4.86
C PHE A 584 -20.27 -5.11 6.38
N ARG A 585 -21.33 -5.62 6.98
CA ARG A 585 -21.41 -5.86 8.43
C ARG A 585 -22.04 -7.20 8.72
N LEU A 586 -21.40 -7.96 9.60
CA LEU A 586 -21.89 -9.28 9.97
C LEU A 586 -23.09 -9.18 10.94
N PRO A 587 -24.06 -10.12 10.86
CA PRO A 587 -25.35 -9.97 11.54
C PRO A 587 -25.27 -9.95 13.07
N THR A 588 -24.22 -10.53 13.65
CA THR A 588 -24.00 -10.56 15.10
C THR A 588 -23.43 -9.27 15.66
N CYS A 589 -22.78 -8.44 14.80
CA CYS A 589 -22.18 -7.19 15.23
C CYS A 589 -23.12 -6.01 15.00
N LYS A 590 -23.81 -5.61 16.07
CA LYS A 590 -24.65 -4.40 16.04
C LYS A 590 -23.75 -3.18 16.23
N GLY A 591 -23.79 -2.26 15.28
CA GLY A 591 -23.19 -0.93 15.44
C GLY A 591 -23.87 -0.26 16.64
N GLY A 592 -23.10 0.11 17.64
CA GLY A 592 -23.57 1.04 18.67
C GLY A 592 -23.77 2.41 18.03
N ARG A 593 -24.82 3.13 18.45
CA ARG A 593 -24.99 4.55 18.14
C ARG A 593 -23.98 5.37 18.92
#